data_5004f09c6fcd4c093900f77add579851
#
_entry.id   5004f09c6fcd4c093900f77add579851
#
_cell.length_a   1.000
_cell.length_b   1.000
_cell.length_c   1.000
_cell.angle_alpha   90.00
_cell.angle_beta   90.00
_cell.angle_gamma   90.00
#
_symmetry.space_group_name_H-M   'P 1'
#
loop_
_entity.id
_entity.type
_entity.pdbx_description
1 polymer ?
#
loop_
_entity_poly.entity_id
_entity_poly.type
_entity_poly.pdbx_seq_one_letter_code
_entity_poly.pdbx_strand_id
1 'polypeptide(L)'
;MAVVLSGCGVYDGSEIYEAVITLLYLDKIGVKVQCFAPDIPQMHVVNHITGNVVKSDERNVLTESARLARGDIKNLSEARA
;
A
#
# COMPACT_ATOMS: atom_id res chain seq x y z
N MET A 1 -6.81 14.64 3.86
CA MET A 1 -7.15 13.27 4.35
C MET A 1 -5.96 12.36 4.19
N ALA A 2 -5.63 11.61 5.21
CA ALA A 2 -4.59 10.60 5.15
C ALA A 2 -5.17 9.26 4.74
N VAL A 3 -4.51 8.59 3.81
CA VAL A 3 -4.82 7.20 3.43
C VAL A 3 -3.60 6.36 3.76
N VAL A 4 -3.76 5.39 4.63
CA VAL A 4 -2.68 4.50 5.05
C VAL A 4 -2.78 3.20 4.25
N LEU A 5 -1.70 2.86 3.56
CA LEU A 5 -1.58 1.64 2.78
C LEU A 5 -0.66 0.64 3.48
N SER A 6 -0.82 -0.62 3.15
CA SER A 6 -0.01 -1.72 3.70
C SER A 6 0.43 -2.65 2.59
N GLY A 7 1.37 -2.19 1.76
CA GLY A 7 1.85 -2.95 0.63
C GLY A 7 0.89 -2.96 -0.57
N CYS A 8 1.11 -3.88 -1.47
CA CYS A 8 0.35 -4.01 -2.71
C CYS A 8 0.33 -5.48 -3.11
N GLY A 9 -0.81 -6.16 -3.00
CA GLY A 9 -0.83 -7.55 -3.41
C GLY A 9 -1.95 -8.44 -2.89
N VAL A 10 -2.97 -7.93 -2.26
CA VAL A 10 -4.12 -8.72 -1.76
C VAL A 10 -3.74 -9.67 -0.62
N TYR A 11 -3.04 -10.76 -0.91
CA TYR A 11 -2.67 -11.77 0.08
C TYR A 11 -1.54 -11.31 1.00
N ASP A 12 -0.67 -10.43 0.50
CA ASP A 12 0.50 -9.95 1.23
C ASP A 12 0.56 -8.42 1.35
N GLY A 13 -0.56 -7.77 1.15
CA GLY A 13 -0.65 -6.31 1.23
C GLY A 13 -2.06 -5.80 0.99
N SER A 14 -2.19 -4.50 0.73
CA SER A 14 -3.47 -3.87 0.43
C SER A 14 -4.14 -4.54 -0.77
N GLU A 15 -5.45 -4.69 -0.71
CA GLU A 15 -6.22 -5.16 -1.86
C GLU A 15 -6.18 -4.07 -2.93
N ILE A 16 -5.73 -4.44 -4.14
CA ILE A 16 -5.38 -3.48 -5.18
C ILE A 16 -6.62 -2.72 -5.66
N TYR A 17 -7.71 -3.42 -5.93
CA TYR A 17 -8.93 -2.78 -6.42
C TYR A 17 -9.56 -1.86 -5.37
N GLU A 18 -9.61 -2.29 -4.12
CA GLU A 18 -10.14 -1.46 -3.03
C GLU A 18 -9.33 -0.18 -2.86
N ALA A 19 -8.00 -0.29 -2.86
CA ALA A 19 -7.11 0.87 -2.71
C ALA A 19 -7.28 1.84 -3.88
N VAL A 20 -7.25 1.34 -5.11
CA VAL A 20 -7.36 2.17 -6.32
C VAL A 20 -8.73 2.83 -6.42
N ILE A 21 -9.81 2.10 -6.16
CA ILE A 21 -11.17 2.66 -6.22
C ILE A 21 -11.38 3.70 -5.13
N THR A 22 -10.86 3.46 -3.92
CA THR A 22 -10.92 4.43 -2.82
C THR A 22 -10.22 5.74 -3.21
N LEU A 23 -9.01 5.65 -3.73
CA LEU A 23 -8.25 6.84 -4.17
C LEU A 23 -8.96 7.57 -5.30
N LEU A 24 -9.52 6.84 -6.27
CA LEU A 24 -10.28 7.43 -7.36
C LEU A 24 -11.53 8.16 -6.86
N TYR A 25 -12.28 7.56 -5.95
CA TYR A 25 -13.49 8.16 -5.40
C TYR A 25 -13.16 9.46 -4.64
N LEU A 26 -12.13 9.44 -3.80
CA LEU A 26 -11.70 10.61 -3.05
C LEU A 26 -11.26 11.74 -3.99
N ASP A 27 -10.57 11.42 -5.08
CA ASP A 27 -10.19 12.39 -6.10
C ASP A 27 -11.42 13.01 -6.76
N LYS A 28 -12.41 12.19 -7.12
CA LYS A 28 -13.64 12.65 -7.77
C LYS A 28 -14.44 13.63 -6.91
N ILE A 29 -14.47 13.45 -5.61
CA ILE A 29 -15.20 14.34 -4.71
C ILE A 29 -14.36 15.54 -4.24
N GLY A 30 -13.15 15.70 -4.78
CA GLY A 30 -12.31 16.85 -4.53
C GLY A 30 -11.56 16.86 -3.21
N VAL A 31 -11.42 15.71 -2.56
CA VAL A 31 -10.67 15.58 -1.30
C VAL A 31 -9.18 15.51 -1.61
N LYS A 32 -8.39 16.35 -0.94
CA LYS A 32 -6.93 16.24 -1.00
C LYS A 32 -6.48 15.04 -0.17
N VAL A 33 -5.72 14.15 -0.78
CA VAL A 33 -5.25 12.91 -0.17
C VAL A 33 -3.73 12.91 -0.10
N GLN A 34 -3.20 12.52 1.05
CA GLN A 34 -1.80 12.12 1.19
C GLN A 34 -1.75 10.67 1.62
N CYS A 35 -1.08 9.84 0.84
CA CYS A 35 -0.86 8.44 1.18
C CYS A 35 0.32 8.29 2.14
N PHE A 36 0.22 7.30 3.01
CA PHE A 36 1.26 6.92 3.96
C PHE A 36 1.36 5.41 4.04
N ALA A 37 2.55 4.92 4.33
CA ALA A 37 2.76 3.52 4.68
C ALA A 37 3.95 3.39 5.61
N PRO A 38 4.00 2.37 6.47
CA PRO A 38 5.16 2.16 7.34
C PRO A 38 6.37 1.68 6.52
N ASP A 39 7.54 2.19 6.87
CA ASP A 39 8.80 1.78 6.25
C ASP A 39 9.37 0.57 6.99
N ILE A 40 8.73 -0.56 6.78
CA ILE A 40 9.08 -1.83 7.44
C ILE A 40 9.05 -2.97 6.42
N PRO A 41 9.75 -4.08 6.68
CA PRO A 41 9.63 -5.29 5.86
C PRO A 41 8.21 -5.84 5.92
N GLN A 42 7.74 -6.40 4.81
CA GLN A 42 6.50 -7.16 4.82
C GLN A 42 6.67 -8.44 5.65
N MET A 43 5.61 -8.83 6.37
CA MET A 43 5.61 -10.08 7.12
C MET A 43 5.74 -11.28 6.17
N HIS A 44 5.05 -11.21 5.04
CA HIS A 44 5.06 -12.27 4.03
C HIS A 44 5.14 -11.68 2.64
N VAL A 45 5.70 -12.43 1.71
CA VAL A 45 5.57 -12.23 0.28
C VAL A 45 4.90 -13.48 -0.27
N VAL A 46 3.79 -13.33 -0.97
CA VAL A 46 2.96 -14.45 -1.41
C VAL A 46 3.03 -14.59 -2.93
N ASN A 47 3.24 -15.82 -3.39
CA ASN A 47 3.07 -16.14 -4.80
C ASN A 47 1.56 -16.29 -5.08
N HIS A 48 1.00 -15.34 -5.81
CA HIS A 48 -0.44 -15.29 -6.05
C HIS A 48 -0.94 -16.36 -7.02
N ILE A 49 -0.05 -17.08 -7.70
CA ILE A 49 -0.43 -18.24 -8.51
C ILE A 49 -0.71 -19.44 -7.62
N THR A 50 0.15 -19.66 -6.63
CA THR A 50 0.07 -20.82 -5.74
C THR A 50 -0.65 -20.53 -4.42
N GLY A 51 -0.71 -19.26 -4.00
CA GLY A 51 -1.21 -18.85 -2.70
C GLY A 51 -0.22 -19.11 -1.55
N ASN A 52 0.99 -19.52 -1.85
CA ASN A 52 1.99 -19.88 -0.83
C ASN A 52 2.96 -18.72 -0.56
N VAL A 53 3.44 -18.65 0.68
CA VAL A 53 4.47 -17.69 1.09
C VAL A 53 5.79 -18.04 0.41
N VAL A 54 6.45 -17.04 -0.15
CA VAL A 54 7.79 -17.16 -0.75
C VAL A 54 8.81 -16.72 0.30
N LYS A 55 9.42 -17.65 0.98
CA LYS A 55 10.33 -17.37 2.12
C LYS A 55 11.64 -16.70 1.69
N SER A 56 12.05 -16.90 0.44
CA SER A 56 13.29 -16.35 -0.09
C SER A 56 13.15 -14.92 -0.63
N ASP A 57 11.94 -14.38 -0.68
CA ASP A 57 11.67 -13.03 -1.18
C ASP A 57 11.38 -12.08 -0.03
N GLU A 58 11.89 -10.86 -0.13
CA GLU A 58 11.67 -9.81 0.85
C GLU A 58 11.18 -8.56 0.15
N ARG A 59 10.18 -7.89 0.74
CA ARG A 59 9.65 -6.63 0.23
C ARG A 59 9.42 -5.65 1.36
N ASN A 60 9.46 -4.37 1.03
CA ASN A 60 9.24 -3.28 1.97
C ASN A 60 7.83 -2.73 1.77
N VAL A 61 7.10 -2.56 2.87
CA VAL A 61 5.69 -2.10 2.84
C VAL A 61 5.57 -0.73 2.18
N LEU A 62 6.41 0.24 2.53
CA LEU A 62 6.37 1.58 1.94
C LEU A 62 6.68 1.53 0.44
N THR A 63 7.71 0.81 0.06
CA THR A 63 8.12 0.67 -1.35
C THR A 63 7.03 0.03 -2.20
N GLU A 64 6.40 -1.03 -1.70
CA GLU A 64 5.32 -1.69 -2.43
C GLU A 64 4.04 -0.85 -2.45
N SER A 65 3.71 -0.15 -1.37
CA SER A 65 2.57 0.77 -1.33
C SER A 65 2.71 1.91 -2.32
N ALA A 66 3.93 2.34 -2.60
CA ALA A 66 4.21 3.40 -3.58
C ALA A 66 3.73 3.02 -4.99
N ARG A 67 3.58 1.75 -5.30
CA ARG A 67 3.01 1.30 -6.57
C ARG A 67 1.57 1.76 -6.74
N LEU A 68 0.77 1.68 -5.68
CA LEU A 68 -0.62 2.12 -5.68
C LEU A 68 -0.73 3.64 -5.67
N ALA A 69 0.12 4.31 -4.90
CA ALA A 69 0.14 5.77 -4.77
C ALA A 69 0.92 6.46 -5.89
N ARG A 70 1.52 5.71 -6.82
CA ARG A 70 2.32 6.21 -7.94
C ARG A 70 3.49 7.07 -7.49
N GLY A 71 4.12 6.66 -6.38
CA GLY A 71 5.27 7.34 -5.81
C GLY A 71 4.94 8.50 -4.88
N ASP A 72 3.71 8.99 -4.87
CA ASP A 72 3.27 10.07 -3.98
C ASP A 72 2.84 9.50 -2.64
N ILE A 73 3.82 9.18 -1.81
CA ILE A 73 3.60 8.52 -0.53
C ILE A 73 4.71 8.92 0.45
N LYS A 74 4.36 8.99 1.72
CA LYS A 74 5.30 9.31 2.80
C LYS A 74 5.34 8.19 3.82
N ASN A 75 6.42 8.15 4.59
CA ASN A 75 6.55 7.25 5.72
C ASN A 75 5.45 7.57 6.75
N LEU A 76 4.80 6.54 7.26
CA LEU A 76 3.73 6.69 8.24
C LEU A 76 4.15 7.50 9.46
N SER A 77 5.43 7.45 9.85
CA SER A 77 5.97 8.24 10.95
C SER A 77 5.81 9.76 10.75
N GLU A 78 5.59 10.22 9.51
CA GLU A 78 5.41 11.64 9.19
C GLU A 78 3.93 12.06 9.23
N ALA A 79 3.00 11.14 9.45
CA ALA A 79 1.57 11.47 9.48
C ALA A 79 1.24 12.36 10.68
N ARG A 80 0.39 13.36 10.44
CA ARG A 80 -0.10 14.29 11.45
C ARG A 80 -1.62 14.22 11.53
N ALA A 81 -2.12 14.35 12.74
CA ALA A 81 -3.56 14.42 12.95
C ALA A 81 -4.11 15.78 12.47
#